data_0e038b375db90b033b5a2c3f122e463a
#
_entry.id   0e038b375db90b033b5a2c3f122e463a
#
_cell.length_a   1.000
_cell.length_b   1.000
_cell.length_c   1.000
_cell.angle_alpha   90.00
_cell.angle_beta   90.00
_cell.angle_gamma   90.00
#
_symmetry.space_group_name_H-M   'P 1'
#
loop_
_entity.id
_entity.type
_entity.pdbx_description
1 polymer ?
#
loop_
_entity_poly.entity_id
_entity_poly.type
_entity_poly.pdbx_seq_one_letter_code
_entity_poly.pdbx_strand_id
1 'polypeptide(L)'
;LVRAGGEEPKAVPVSLITRLEDFDAKTIEKVDERYVVQYRGRLLPLAHAGGYDTFHDSGRQPVLVFAEDGRSAGVAVDEILDVVEETLDREMGSERPGVIGSAVIKGKATEVLDIAWHMERAWSGAPQRAEKSERNAVLLVEADAFSRRMLAPLLAAA
;
A
#
# COMPACT_ATOMS: atom_id res chain seq x y z
N LEU A 1 13.68 -2.49 2.71
CA LEU A 1 13.40 -3.63 1.84
C LEU A 1 12.67 -4.71 2.61
N VAL A 2 11.67 -5.31 2.00
CA VAL A 2 10.86 -6.38 2.57
C VAL A 2 10.70 -7.50 1.56
N ARG A 3 10.37 -8.71 2.04
CA ARG A 3 9.87 -9.79 1.22
C ARG A 3 8.35 -9.89 1.43
N ALA A 4 7.59 -10.02 0.36
CA ALA A 4 6.14 -10.14 0.44
C ALA A 4 5.58 -10.82 -0.82
N GLY A 5 5.08 -12.04 -0.63
CA GLY A 5 4.40 -12.80 -1.68
C GLY A 5 5.31 -13.32 -2.78
N GLY A 6 6.57 -13.57 -2.48
CA GLY A 6 7.55 -14.11 -3.42
C GLY A 6 8.97 -13.88 -2.92
N GLU A 7 9.94 -14.39 -3.66
CA GLU A 7 11.36 -14.31 -3.29
C GLU A 7 11.97 -12.93 -3.56
N GLU A 8 11.41 -12.17 -4.50
CA GLU A 8 11.96 -10.88 -4.90
C GLU A 8 11.71 -9.81 -3.84
N PRO A 9 12.75 -9.04 -3.46
CA PRO A 9 12.61 -7.92 -2.55
C PRO A 9 11.66 -6.85 -3.11
N LYS A 10 10.94 -6.19 -2.21
CA LYS A 10 10.13 -5.01 -2.50
C LYS A 10 10.56 -3.86 -1.62
N ALA A 11 10.36 -2.65 -2.09
CA ALA A 11 10.72 -1.44 -1.38
C ALA A 11 9.50 -0.77 -0.73
N VAL A 12 9.71 -0.26 0.46
CA VAL A 12 8.76 0.62 1.16
C VAL A 12 9.53 1.84 1.65
N PRO A 13 9.08 3.07 1.34
CA PRO A 13 9.72 4.27 1.88
C PRO A 13 9.60 4.30 3.41
N VAL A 14 10.74 4.34 4.09
CA VAL A 14 10.80 4.33 5.57
C VAL A 14 10.06 5.53 6.17
N SER A 15 10.08 6.68 5.49
CA SER A 15 9.42 7.90 5.92
C SER A 15 7.88 7.76 6.09
N LEU A 16 7.27 6.78 5.43
CA LEU A 16 5.84 6.50 5.57
C LEU A 16 5.53 5.59 6.75
N ILE A 17 6.53 4.84 7.24
CA ILE A 17 6.33 3.84 8.30
C ILE A 17 6.30 4.54 9.66
N THR A 18 5.17 4.43 10.35
CA THR A 18 5.06 4.94 11.72
C THR A 18 5.78 4.02 12.70
N ARG A 19 5.65 2.70 12.52
CA ARG A 19 6.28 1.68 13.37
C ARG A 19 6.49 0.37 12.62
N LEU A 20 7.50 -0.37 13.08
CA LEU A 20 7.67 -1.79 12.76
C LEU A 20 7.23 -2.57 13.98
N GLU A 21 6.30 -3.48 13.80
CA GLU A 21 5.77 -4.34 14.86
C GLU A 21 5.90 -5.81 14.43
N ASP A 22 5.92 -6.66 15.41
CA ASP A 22 6.09 -8.09 15.19
C ASP A 22 5.08 -8.83 16.08
N PHE A 23 3.95 -9.24 15.50
CA PHE A 23 2.86 -9.86 16.22
C PHE A 23 3.03 -11.39 16.31
N ASP A 24 2.44 -12.01 17.32
CA ASP A 24 2.22 -13.45 17.27
C ASP A 24 1.14 -13.73 16.21
N ALA A 25 1.47 -14.56 15.23
CA ALA A 25 0.56 -14.87 14.12
C ALA A 25 -0.82 -15.38 14.61
N LYS A 26 -0.86 -16.06 15.76
CA LYS A 26 -2.08 -16.57 16.39
C LYS A 26 -3.00 -15.48 16.94
N THR A 27 -2.50 -14.25 17.10
CA THR A 27 -3.31 -13.11 17.55
C THR A 27 -3.99 -12.36 16.42
N ILE A 28 -3.72 -12.75 15.19
CA ILE A 28 -4.36 -12.18 14.00
C ILE A 28 -5.70 -12.90 13.81
N GLU A 29 -6.76 -12.12 13.84
CA GLU A 29 -8.13 -12.61 13.74
C GLU A 29 -8.79 -12.13 12.45
N LYS A 30 -9.74 -12.91 11.93
CA LYS A 30 -10.56 -12.51 10.79
C LYS A 30 -11.94 -12.09 11.29
N VAL A 31 -12.31 -10.83 11.08
CA VAL A 31 -13.60 -10.24 11.48
C VAL A 31 -14.20 -9.54 10.26
N ASP A 32 -15.41 -9.94 9.85
CA ASP A 32 -16.12 -9.35 8.70
C ASP A 32 -15.25 -9.22 7.44
N GLU A 33 -14.62 -10.33 7.05
CA GLU A 33 -13.72 -10.43 5.89
C GLU A 33 -12.43 -9.57 5.99
N ARG A 34 -12.13 -9.01 7.15
CA ARG A 34 -10.91 -8.25 7.44
C ARG A 34 -10.02 -8.98 8.43
N TYR A 35 -8.74 -8.92 8.19
CA TYR A 35 -7.77 -9.33 9.20
C TYR A 35 -7.50 -8.17 10.15
N VAL A 36 -7.49 -8.47 11.42
CA VAL A 36 -7.27 -7.49 12.50
C VAL A 36 -6.36 -8.05 13.57
N VAL A 37 -5.67 -7.18 14.26
CA VAL A 37 -4.92 -7.52 15.46
C VAL A 37 -5.18 -6.48 16.54
N GLN A 38 -5.19 -6.89 17.81
CA GLN A 38 -5.27 -5.95 18.91
C GLN A 38 -3.94 -5.18 19.05
N TYR A 39 -4.02 -3.87 18.91
CA TYR A 39 -2.87 -2.98 18.96
C TYR A 39 -3.20 -1.73 19.78
N ARG A 40 -2.48 -1.51 20.91
CA ARG A 40 -2.63 -0.33 21.77
C ARG A 40 -4.07 -0.06 22.21
N GLY A 41 -4.82 -1.11 22.55
CA GLY A 41 -6.21 -1.00 23.01
C GLY A 41 -7.23 -0.75 21.90
N ARG A 42 -6.86 -0.90 20.65
CA ARG A 42 -7.73 -0.78 19.46
C ARG A 42 -7.50 -1.95 18.51
N LEU A 43 -8.43 -2.16 17.60
CA LEU A 43 -8.21 -3.08 16.49
C LEU A 43 -7.46 -2.36 15.37
N LEU A 44 -6.36 -2.97 14.94
CA LEU A 44 -5.56 -2.54 13.78
C LEU A 44 -5.94 -3.44 12.61
N PRO A 45 -6.57 -2.91 11.55
CA PRO A 45 -6.84 -3.68 10.36
C PRO A 45 -5.54 -3.96 9.61
N LEU A 46 -5.47 -5.15 9.01
CA LEU A 46 -4.28 -5.66 8.35
C LEU A 46 -4.56 -6.00 6.88
N ALA A 47 -3.60 -5.71 6.01
CA ALA A 47 -3.50 -6.26 4.67
C ALA A 47 -2.14 -6.93 4.50
N HIS A 48 -2.02 -7.90 3.60
CA HIS A 48 -0.74 -8.50 3.27
C HIS A 48 -0.15 -7.86 2.00
N ALA A 49 1.12 -7.46 2.06
CA ALA A 49 1.80 -6.76 0.95
C ALA A 49 2.00 -7.64 -0.29
N GLY A 50 1.89 -8.95 -0.15
CA GLY A 50 1.91 -9.90 -1.27
C GLY A 50 0.65 -9.92 -2.14
N GLY A 51 -0.35 -9.13 -1.78
CA GLY A 51 -1.60 -9.04 -2.54
C GLY A 51 -2.63 -10.14 -2.24
N TYR A 52 -2.35 -11.05 -1.32
CA TYR A 52 -3.24 -12.10 -0.82
C TYR A 52 -3.29 -12.09 0.70
N ASP A 53 -4.38 -12.59 1.25
CA ASP A 53 -4.63 -12.57 2.69
C ASP A 53 -4.01 -13.83 3.35
N THR A 54 -2.71 -14.03 3.12
CA THR A 54 -1.97 -15.14 3.71
C THR A 54 -1.03 -14.60 4.76
N PHE A 55 -1.31 -14.90 6.00
CA PHE A 55 -0.47 -14.60 7.14
C PHE A 55 0.28 -15.85 7.58
N HIS A 56 1.30 -15.70 8.40
CA HIS A 56 1.99 -16.85 8.98
C HIS A 56 1.03 -17.68 9.84
N ASP A 57 1.06 -19.00 9.71
CA ASP A 57 0.22 -19.87 10.53
C ASP A 57 0.68 -19.95 11.98
N SER A 58 1.95 -19.64 12.24
CA SER A 58 2.57 -19.69 13.56
C SER A 58 3.84 -18.83 13.61
N GLY A 59 4.31 -18.56 14.82
CA GLY A 59 5.49 -17.74 15.03
C GLY A 59 5.17 -16.26 14.97
N ARG A 60 6.10 -15.49 14.41
CA ARG A 60 6.00 -14.03 14.35
C ARG A 60 5.59 -13.57 12.97
N GLN A 61 4.74 -12.56 12.93
CA GLN A 61 4.28 -11.89 11.71
C GLN A 61 4.75 -10.45 11.72
N PRO A 62 5.75 -10.11 10.89
CA PRO A 62 6.19 -8.71 10.76
C PRO A 62 5.10 -7.85 10.12
N VAL A 63 4.88 -6.67 10.69
CA VAL A 63 3.87 -5.73 10.23
C VAL A 63 4.44 -4.31 10.21
N LEU A 64 4.32 -3.65 9.07
CA LEU A 64 4.60 -2.24 8.91
C LEU A 64 3.33 -1.47 9.29
N VAL A 65 3.38 -0.65 10.33
CA VAL A 65 2.25 0.16 10.77
C VAL A 65 2.34 1.55 10.14
N PHE A 66 1.28 1.95 9.50
CA PHE A 66 1.10 3.26 8.90
C PHE A 66 -0.03 4.00 9.60
N ALA A 67 0.08 5.32 9.63
CA ALA A 67 -0.97 6.19 10.18
C ALA A 67 -1.16 7.41 9.28
N GLU A 68 -2.40 7.68 8.90
CA GLU A 68 -2.80 8.81 8.07
C GLU A 68 -4.17 9.29 8.55
N ASP A 69 -4.32 10.61 8.70
CA ASP A 69 -5.57 11.27 9.10
C ASP A 69 -6.25 10.67 10.35
N GLY A 70 -5.43 10.28 11.33
CA GLY A 70 -5.92 9.71 12.59
C GLY A 70 -6.37 8.24 12.49
N ARG A 71 -6.26 7.61 11.32
CA ARG A 71 -6.49 6.18 11.10
C ARG A 71 -5.16 5.45 10.98
N SER A 72 -5.12 4.22 11.47
CA SER A 72 -3.93 3.36 11.34
C SER A 72 -4.30 2.06 10.66
N ALA A 73 -3.38 1.52 9.88
CA ALA A 73 -3.47 0.18 9.30
C ALA A 73 -2.11 -0.49 9.34
N GLY A 74 -2.10 -1.81 9.32
CA GLY A 74 -0.90 -2.61 9.23
C GLY A 74 -0.77 -3.28 7.87
N VAL A 75 0.42 -3.24 7.30
CA VAL A 75 0.78 -4.00 6.11
C VAL A 75 1.73 -5.12 6.53
N ALA A 76 1.22 -6.33 6.52
CA ALA A 76 2.00 -7.53 6.85
C ALA A 76 2.93 -7.89 5.69
N VAL A 77 4.11 -8.37 6.04
CA VAL A 77 5.14 -8.82 5.10
C VAL A 77 5.69 -10.17 5.56
N ASP A 78 6.25 -10.95 4.64
CA ASP A 78 6.85 -12.25 5.00
C ASP A 78 8.12 -12.03 5.84
N GLU A 79 8.92 -11.02 5.48
CA GLU A 79 10.17 -10.72 6.16
C GLU A 79 10.60 -9.27 5.94
N ILE A 80 11.21 -8.66 6.96
CA ILE A 80 11.93 -7.39 6.83
C ILE A 80 13.39 -7.72 6.54
N LEU A 81 13.87 -7.34 5.35
CA LEU A 81 15.20 -7.73 4.88
C LEU A 81 16.28 -6.74 5.29
N ASP A 82 16.07 -5.45 5.03
CA ASP A 82 17.09 -4.43 5.24
C ASP A 82 16.49 -3.01 5.20
N VAL A 83 17.23 -2.07 5.79
CA VAL A 83 16.97 -0.63 5.67
C VAL A 83 18.11 -0.03 4.86
N VAL A 84 17.82 0.52 3.70
CA VAL A 84 18.78 1.12 2.80
C VAL A 84 18.52 2.61 2.66
N GLU A 85 19.57 3.38 2.50
CA GLU A 85 19.51 4.81 2.23
C GLU A 85 19.80 5.03 0.75
N GLU A 86 18.74 5.18 -0.03
CA GLU A 86 18.82 5.44 -1.47
C GLU A 86 17.72 6.43 -1.90
N THR A 87 18.01 7.20 -2.92
CA THR A 87 16.99 8.06 -3.55
C THR A 87 16.09 7.20 -4.42
N LEU A 88 14.80 7.22 -4.13
CA LEU A 88 13.81 6.51 -4.93
C LEU A 88 13.46 7.33 -6.19
N ASP A 89 14.29 7.24 -7.21
CA ASP A 89 13.92 7.69 -8.54
C ASP A 89 13.09 6.59 -9.20
N ARG A 90 11.80 6.85 -9.31
CA ARG A 90 10.86 5.92 -9.95
C ARG A 90 11.09 5.91 -11.45
N GLU A 91 11.68 4.83 -11.95
CA GLU A 91 12.01 4.71 -13.37
C GLU A 91 10.84 4.25 -14.24
N MET A 92 9.95 3.45 -13.67
CA MET A 92 8.80 2.90 -14.39
C MET A 92 7.56 2.87 -13.49
N GLY A 93 6.42 3.32 -14.03
CA GLY A 93 5.12 3.11 -13.40
C GLY A 93 4.69 1.64 -13.47
N SER A 94 3.75 1.24 -12.64
CA SER A 94 3.16 -0.10 -12.66
C SER A 94 1.65 0.00 -12.79
N GLU A 95 1.06 -0.89 -13.61
CA GLU A 95 -0.39 -1.09 -13.66
C GLU A 95 -0.85 -2.17 -12.67
N ARG A 96 0.09 -2.79 -11.94
CA ARG A 96 -0.22 -3.84 -10.96
C ARG A 96 -0.78 -3.21 -9.69
N PRO A 97 -1.95 -3.68 -9.20
CA PRO A 97 -2.50 -3.24 -7.93
C PRO A 97 -1.50 -3.44 -6.78
N GLY A 98 -1.36 -2.42 -5.93
CA GLY A 98 -0.46 -2.46 -4.79
C GLY A 98 1.02 -2.18 -5.07
N VAL A 99 1.36 -1.78 -6.31
CA VAL A 99 2.72 -1.41 -6.71
C VAL A 99 2.68 -0.06 -7.44
N ILE A 100 3.43 0.92 -6.94
CA ILE A 100 3.52 2.25 -7.59
C ILE A 100 4.35 2.17 -8.88
N GLY A 101 5.38 1.31 -8.87
CA GLY A 101 6.36 1.21 -9.95
C GLY A 101 7.61 0.48 -9.50
N SER A 102 8.69 0.69 -10.23
CA SER A 102 10.00 0.11 -9.93
C SER A 102 11.07 1.18 -9.83
N ALA A 103 12.03 0.96 -8.94
CA ALA A 103 13.22 1.78 -8.77
C ALA A 103 14.47 0.90 -8.74
N VAL A 104 15.63 1.46 -9.04
CA VAL A 104 16.91 0.76 -8.86
C VAL A 104 17.36 0.90 -7.42
N ILE A 105 17.47 -0.22 -6.72
CA ILE A 105 17.94 -0.28 -5.33
C ILE A 105 19.05 -1.32 -5.24
N LYS A 106 20.20 -0.92 -4.74
CA LYS A 106 21.42 -1.76 -4.72
C LYS A 106 21.73 -2.37 -6.10
N GLY A 107 21.53 -1.59 -7.16
CA GLY A 107 21.80 -2.01 -8.54
C GLY A 107 20.80 -3.02 -9.11
N LYS A 108 19.65 -3.24 -8.46
CA LYS A 108 18.59 -4.15 -8.93
C LYS A 108 17.27 -3.43 -9.09
N ALA A 109 16.54 -3.72 -10.16
CA ALA A 109 15.17 -3.28 -10.32
C ALA A 109 14.31 -3.87 -9.20
N THR A 110 13.71 -3.01 -8.39
CA THR A 110 12.95 -3.38 -7.19
C THR A 110 11.58 -2.74 -7.24
N GLU A 111 10.53 -3.52 -7.06
CA GLU A 111 9.16 -3.01 -6.98
C GLU A 111 8.97 -2.13 -5.74
N VAL A 112 8.29 -1.01 -5.91
CA VAL A 112 7.93 -0.09 -4.82
C VAL A 112 6.45 -0.27 -4.51
N LEU A 113 6.14 -0.63 -3.25
CA LEU A 113 4.77 -0.88 -2.81
C LEU A 113 3.95 0.42 -2.75
N ASP A 114 2.70 0.33 -3.17
CA ASP A 114 1.68 1.37 -3.00
C ASP A 114 1.04 1.23 -1.61
N ILE A 115 1.56 2.00 -0.66
CA ILE A 115 1.10 1.95 0.72
C ILE A 115 -0.34 2.44 0.87
N ALA A 116 -0.74 3.47 0.11
CA ALA A 116 -2.10 3.97 0.15
C ALA A 116 -3.10 2.90 -0.27
N TRP A 117 -2.81 2.18 -1.36
CA TRP A 117 -3.62 1.06 -1.83
C TRP A 117 -3.71 -0.07 -0.78
N HIS A 118 -2.60 -0.44 -0.14
CA HIS A 118 -2.59 -1.48 0.90
C HIS A 118 -3.35 -1.05 2.15
N MET A 119 -3.25 0.21 2.56
CA MET A 119 -4.01 0.76 3.69
C MET A 119 -5.52 0.72 3.40
N GLU A 120 -5.94 1.18 2.22
CA GLU A 120 -7.34 1.14 1.83
C GLU A 120 -7.88 -0.29 1.81
N ARG A 121 -7.08 -1.23 1.31
CA ARG A 121 -7.43 -2.65 1.32
C ARG A 121 -7.58 -3.22 2.74
N ALA A 122 -6.71 -2.83 3.67
CA ALA A 122 -6.85 -3.23 5.08
C ALA A 122 -8.19 -2.73 5.68
N TRP A 123 -8.62 -1.54 5.30
CA TRP A 123 -9.88 -0.97 5.75
C TRP A 123 -11.10 -1.56 5.06
N SER A 124 -11.05 -1.85 3.78
CA SER A 124 -12.19 -2.37 3.02
C SER A 124 -12.46 -3.86 3.26
N GLY A 125 -11.45 -4.62 3.60
CA GLY A 125 -11.57 -6.06 3.90
C GLY A 125 -11.80 -6.97 2.70
N ALA A 126 -12.15 -6.44 1.54
CA ALA A 126 -12.34 -7.23 0.33
C ALA A 126 -11.12 -7.16 -0.58
N PRO A 127 -10.76 -8.23 -1.31
CA PRO A 127 -9.94 -8.06 -2.49
C PRO A 127 -10.76 -7.18 -3.43
N GLN A 128 -10.42 -5.90 -3.55
CA GLN A 128 -10.93 -5.15 -4.67
C GLN A 128 -10.46 -5.91 -5.92
N ARG A 129 -11.37 -6.67 -6.52
CA ARG A 129 -11.27 -6.94 -7.94
C ARG A 129 -10.92 -5.58 -8.52
N ALA A 130 -9.85 -5.50 -9.31
CA ALA A 130 -9.54 -4.31 -10.05
C ALA A 130 -10.78 -3.95 -10.87
N GLU A 131 -11.70 -3.25 -10.25
CA GLU A 131 -12.71 -2.51 -10.96
C GLU A 131 -11.91 -1.46 -11.69
N LYS A 132 -11.79 -1.72 -12.98
CA LYS A 132 -11.30 -0.78 -13.97
C LYS A 132 -11.85 0.57 -13.56
N SER A 133 -10.96 1.46 -13.11
CA SER A 133 -11.30 2.78 -12.59
C SER A 133 -12.39 3.38 -13.48
N GLU A 134 -13.61 3.35 -13.02
CA GLU A 134 -14.67 4.07 -13.64
C GLU A 134 -14.41 5.54 -13.38
N ARG A 135 -13.83 6.18 -14.41
CA ARG A 135 -13.82 7.63 -14.62
C ARG A 135 -13.61 8.45 -13.36
N ASN A 136 -12.38 8.85 -13.13
CA ASN A 136 -12.11 9.95 -12.21
C ASN A 136 -12.92 11.17 -12.66
N ALA A 137 -14.00 11.47 -11.96
CA ALA A 137 -14.76 12.67 -12.20
C ALA A 137 -13.97 13.84 -11.62
N VAL A 138 -13.32 14.62 -12.48
CA VAL A 138 -12.64 15.83 -12.07
C VAL A 138 -13.63 16.99 -12.14
N LEU A 139 -13.94 17.60 -10.99
CA LEU A 139 -14.73 18.82 -10.94
C LEU A 139 -13.81 20.01 -11.25
N LEU A 140 -13.92 20.56 -12.46
CA LEU A 140 -13.23 21.77 -12.85
C LEU A 140 -14.08 23.00 -12.44
N VAL A 141 -13.62 23.72 -11.41
CA VAL A 141 -14.20 25.01 -10.99
C VAL A 141 -13.32 26.12 -11.51
N GLU A 142 -13.74 26.76 -12.58
CA GLU A 142 -13.04 27.88 -13.21
C GLU A 142 -14.06 28.98 -13.56
N ALA A 143 -13.83 30.18 -13.09
CA ALA A 143 -14.71 31.32 -13.31
C ALA A 143 -14.62 31.89 -14.73
N ASP A 144 -13.43 31.86 -15.33
CA ASP A 144 -13.19 32.33 -16.69
C ASP A 144 -13.59 31.30 -17.74
N ALA A 145 -14.47 31.69 -18.67
CA ALA A 145 -14.99 30.82 -19.71
C ALA A 145 -13.94 30.39 -20.73
N PHE A 146 -12.89 31.18 -20.95
CA PHE A 146 -11.81 30.83 -21.87
C PHE A 146 -10.90 29.76 -21.27
N SER A 147 -10.46 29.95 -20.04
CA SER A 147 -9.66 29.00 -19.30
C SER A 147 -10.37 27.64 -19.18
N ARG A 148 -11.68 27.64 -18.90
CA ARG A 148 -12.50 26.43 -18.85
C ARG A 148 -12.52 25.65 -20.16
N ARG A 149 -12.66 26.34 -21.30
CA ARG A 149 -12.62 25.70 -22.64
C ARG A 149 -11.26 25.11 -22.98
N MET A 150 -10.18 25.69 -22.46
CA MET A 150 -8.83 25.18 -22.68
C MET A 150 -8.51 23.95 -21.82
N LEU A 151 -8.97 23.95 -20.56
CA LEU A 151 -8.64 22.91 -19.58
C LEU A 151 -9.51 21.66 -19.69
N ALA A 152 -10.81 21.83 -20.03
CA ALA A 152 -11.74 20.70 -20.11
C ALA A 152 -11.29 19.57 -21.07
N PRO A 153 -10.79 19.84 -22.29
CA PRO A 153 -10.30 18.76 -23.15
C PRO A 153 -9.05 18.06 -22.63
N LEU A 154 -8.17 18.79 -21.93
CA LEU A 154 -6.94 18.21 -21.37
C LEU A 154 -7.25 17.25 -20.22
N LEU A 155 -8.25 17.59 -19.38
CA LEU A 155 -8.70 16.72 -18.28
C LEU A 155 -9.54 15.53 -18.77
N ALA A 156 -10.20 15.66 -19.91
CA ALA A 156 -10.96 14.56 -20.52
C ALA A 156 -10.07 13.54 -21.24
N ALA A 157 -8.82 13.90 -21.52
CA ALA A 157 -7.85 13.05 -22.21
C ALA A 157 -6.85 12.36 -21.22
N ALA A 158 -6.91 12.68 -19.93
CA ALA A 158 -6.09 12.10 -18.87
C ALA A 158 -6.82 10.94 -18.19
#